data_b7fee4946385ea0090a5a7555199edcf
#
_entry.id   b7fee4946385ea0090a5a7555199edcf
#
_cell.length_a   1.000
_cell.length_b   1.000
_cell.length_c   1.000
_cell.angle_alpha   90.00
_cell.angle_beta   90.00
_cell.angle_gamma   90.00
#
_symmetry.space_group_name_H-M   'P 1'
#
loop_
_entity.id
_entity.type
_entity.pdbx_description
1 polymer ?
#
loop_
_entity_poly.entity_id
_entity_poly.type
_entity_poly.pdbx_seq_one_letter_code
_entity_poly.pdbx_strand_id
1 'polypeptide(L)'
;MARQRIGNSGKPKKEIELSFKDKPKTRSTLFQKDVATGLSKVEQDYFQIVEALNGKQFEPNMKQVSSFFIVQYEFIFNIKCIDYNWFNFSSTMKNVRTYLNIESNLELCRFLAESFVKYENVRKRLNLSERFITVSTFKRAWILDELEGKMGSKFEGFY
;
A
#
# COMPACT_ATOMS: atom_id res chain seq x y z
N MET A 1 31.31 -33.28 16.87
CA MET A 1 30.91 -33.11 16.62
C MET A 1 30.45 -33.03 16.32
N ALA A 2 30.18 -32.81 16.34
CA ALA A 2 29.55 -32.66 16.12
C ALA A 2 29.06 -32.40 16.04
N ARG A 3 29.05 -32.31 16.17
CA ARG A 3 28.50 -32.06 16.25
C ARG A 3 27.80 -31.66 16.17
N GLN A 4 27.75 -31.66 16.25
CA GLN A 4 27.03 -31.40 16.35
C GLN A 4 26.54 -30.88 16.22
N ARG A 5 26.70 -31.15 16.19
CA ARG A 5 26.14 -30.70 16.06
C ARG A 5 25.42 -30.48 15.88
N ILE A 6 25.37 -30.65 16.15
CA ILE A 6 24.66 -30.44 16.11
C ILE A 6 24.10 -30.11 16.03
N GLY A 7 24.21 -30.20 16.18
CA GLY A 7 23.53 -29.85 16.07
C GLY A 7 23.05 -29.38 16.06
N ASN A 8 23.02 -29.51 16.22
CA ASN A 8 22.64 -28.93 16.12
C ASN A 8 22.00 -28.86 15.91
N SER A 9 21.94 -28.94 16.23
CA SER A 9 20.96 -29.07 15.62
C SER A 9 19.51 -29.16 16.14
N GLY A 10 18.75 -29.83 16.73
CA GLY A 10 17.39 -29.88 17.19
C GLY A 10 16.95 -28.75 18.13
N LYS A 11 17.81 -28.37 18.97
CA LYS A 11 17.49 -27.35 19.95
C LYS A 11 17.23 -25.96 19.35
N PRO A 12 17.74 -25.62 18.19
CA PRO A 12 17.51 -24.30 17.65
C PRO A 12 16.06 -23.94 17.43
N LYS A 13 15.19 -24.90 17.39
CA LYS A 13 13.77 -24.64 17.11
C LYS A 13 13.15 -23.72 18.15
N LYS A 14 13.41 -23.96 19.42
CA LYS A 14 12.86 -23.12 20.46
C LYS A 14 13.37 -21.71 20.37
N GLU A 15 14.63 -21.57 20.12
CA GLU A 15 15.22 -20.25 20.03
C GLU A 15 14.63 -19.47 18.89
N ILE A 16 14.34 -20.18 17.79
CA ILE A 16 13.72 -19.53 16.66
C ILE A 16 12.34 -18.99 17.02
N GLU A 17 11.56 -19.76 17.77
CA GLU A 17 10.24 -19.31 18.19
C GLU A 17 10.31 -18.07 19.06
N LEU A 18 11.25 -18.05 20.00
CA LEU A 18 11.39 -16.87 20.84
C LEU A 18 11.79 -15.65 20.02
N SER A 19 12.66 -15.87 19.06
CA SER A 19 13.06 -14.79 18.17
C SER A 19 11.89 -14.20 17.42
N PHE A 20 10.97 -15.05 16.96
CA PHE A 20 9.78 -14.57 16.27
C PHE A 20 8.90 -13.73 17.18
N LYS A 21 8.76 -14.12 18.42
CA LYS A 21 7.93 -13.35 19.36
C LYS A 21 8.48 -11.97 19.58
N ASP A 22 9.79 -11.83 19.59
CA ASP A 22 10.42 -10.56 19.86
C ASP A 22 10.59 -9.69 18.65
N LYS A 23 10.35 -10.24 17.48
CA LYS A 23 10.51 -9.45 16.24
C LYS A 23 9.38 -8.47 16.05
N PRO A 24 9.69 -7.32 15.48
CA PRO A 24 8.62 -6.41 15.08
C PRO A 24 7.73 -7.09 14.05
N LYS A 25 6.53 -6.58 13.90
CA LYS A 25 5.57 -7.13 12.95
C LYS A 25 6.13 -7.07 11.55
N THR A 26 6.10 -8.21 10.88
CA THR A 26 6.54 -8.32 9.50
C THR A 26 5.32 -8.30 8.59
N ARG A 27 5.58 -8.23 7.28
CA ARG A 27 4.50 -8.31 6.30
C ARG A 27 3.72 -9.61 6.49
N SER A 28 4.43 -10.69 6.77
CA SER A 28 3.80 -11.98 7.00
C SER A 28 2.81 -11.93 8.16
N THR A 29 3.21 -11.28 9.25
CA THR A 29 2.32 -11.12 10.41
C THR A 29 1.11 -10.27 10.08
N LEU A 30 1.32 -9.21 9.31
CA LEU A 30 0.24 -8.32 8.94
C LEU A 30 -0.84 -9.02 8.14
N PHE A 31 -0.47 -10.04 7.39
CA PHE A 31 -1.44 -10.79 6.58
C PHE A 31 -1.99 -12.00 7.28
N GLN A 32 -1.59 -12.25 8.52
CA GLN A 32 -2.13 -13.34 9.31
C GLN A 32 -3.57 -13.02 9.70
N LYS A 33 -4.46 -13.98 9.50
CA LYS A 33 -5.89 -13.74 9.73
C LYS A 33 -6.23 -13.83 11.20
N ASP A 34 -7.10 -12.94 11.63
CA ASP A 34 -7.67 -12.94 12.96
C ASP A 34 -8.70 -14.05 13.06
N VAL A 35 -8.64 -14.81 14.15
CA VAL A 35 -9.56 -15.92 14.37
C VAL A 35 -11.01 -15.44 14.47
N ALA A 36 -11.22 -14.27 15.12
CA ALA A 36 -12.57 -13.78 15.38
C ALA A 36 -13.27 -13.26 14.12
N THR A 37 -12.52 -12.59 13.23
CA THR A 37 -13.11 -11.94 12.06
C THR A 37 -12.83 -12.66 10.77
N GLY A 38 -11.81 -13.55 10.76
CA GLY A 38 -11.37 -14.20 9.53
C GLY A 38 -10.59 -13.26 8.61
N LEU A 39 -10.26 -12.06 9.06
CA LEU A 39 -9.57 -11.05 8.27
C LEU A 39 -8.20 -10.76 8.85
N SER A 40 -7.25 -10.48 7.98
CA SER A 40 -5.94 -10.01 8.42
C SER A 40 -6.04 -8.58 8.89
N LYS A 41 -5.01 -8.10 9.61
CA LYS A 41 -4.99 -6.71 10.04
C LYS A 41 -5.04 -5.76 8.85
N VAL A 42 -4.36 -6.12 7.78
CA VAL A 42 -4.35 -5.31 6.55
C VAL A 42 -5.75 -5.23 5.96
N GLU A 43 -6.47 -6.35 5.92
CA GLU A 43 -7.83 -6.37 5.41
C GLU A 43 -8.78 -5.60 6.30
N GLN A 44 -8.60 -5.68 7.62
CA GLN A 44 -9.43 -4.92 8.55
C GLN A 44 -9.26 -3.42 8.34
N ASP A 45 -8.01 -2.97 8.19
CA ASP A 45 -7.74 -1.57 7.92
C ASP A 45 -8.38 -1.13 6.60
N TYR A 46 -8.29 -1.98 5.60
CA TYR A 46 -8.87 -1.68 4.30
C TYR A 46 -10.38 -1.45 4.42
N PHE A 47 -11.08 -2.34 5.09
CA PHE A 47 -12.53 -2.22 5.22
C PHE A 47 -12.95 -1.02 6.05
N GLN A 48 -12.18 -0.67 7.08
CA GLN A 48 -12.44 0.54 7.83
C GLN A 48 -12.37 1.78 6.93
N ILE A 49 -11.38 1.81 6.06
CA ILE A 49 -11.21 2.94 5.16
C ILE A 49 -12.33 2.98 4.11
N VAL A 50 -12.71 1.82 3.59
CA VAL A 50 -13.82 1.75 2.63
C VAL A 50 -15.09 2.30 3.27
N GLU A 51 -15.38 1.93 4.51
CA GLU A 51 -16.55 2.44 5.21
C GLU A 51 -16.46 3.96 5.40
N ALA A 52 -15.26 4.46 5.69
CA ALA A 52 -15.07 5.90 5.85
C ALA A 52 -15.25 6.63 4.54
N LEU A 53 -14.80 6.05 3.44
CA LEU A 53 -15.01 6.64 2.11
C LEU A 53 -16.49 6.67 1.74
N ASN A 54 -17.28 5.83 2.36
CA ASN A 54 -18.72 5.78 2.16
C ASN A 54 -19.49 6.58 3.21
N GLY A 55 -18.82 7.38 4.00
CA GLY A 55 -19.47 8.33 4.88
C GLY A 55 -19.27 8.12 6.38
N LYS A 56 -18.71 6.99 6.79
CA LYS A 56 -18.48 6.75 8.20
C LYS A 56 -17.29 7.59 8.69
N GLN A 57 -17.39 8.12 9.89
CA GLN A 57 -16.33 8.96 10.41
C GLN A 57 -15.13 8.14 10.83
N PHE A 58 -13.99 8.41 10.22
CA PHE A 58 -12.76 7.70 10.51
C PHE A 58 -11.61 8.40 9.77
N GLU A 59 -10.50 8.62 10.47
CA GLU A 59 -9.31 9.18 9.84
C GLU A 59 -8.19 8.18 10.00
N PRO A 60 -7.73 7.55 8.92
CA PRO A 60 -6.68 6.55 9.00
C PRO A 60 -5.31 7.17 9.27
N ASN A 61 -4.45 6.43 9.93
CA ASN A 61 -3.05 6.80 10.02
C ASN A 61 -2.31 6.29 8.77
N MET A 62 -1.04 6.67 8.63
CA MET A 62 -0.30 6.33 7.42
C MET A 62 -0.11 4.82 7.26
N LYS A 63 -0.02 4.07 8.36
CA LYS A 63 0.06 2.62 8.26
C LYS A 63 -1.21 2.02 7.69
N GLN A 64 -2.35 2.57 8.06
CA GLN A 64 -3.63 2.11 7.51
C GLN A 64 -3.77 2.51 6.06
N VAL A 65 -3.24 3.67 5.68
CA VAL A 65 -3.18 4.04 4.26
C VAL A 65 -2.36 3.01 3.48
N SER A 66 -1.25 2.56 4.05
CA SER A 66 -0.43 1.56 3.35
C SER A 66 -1.18 0.23 3.22
N SER A 67 -1.94 -0.16 4.24
CA SER A 67 -2.78 -1.35 4.14
C SER A 67 -3.79 -1.21 3.01
N PHE A 68 -4.41 -0.05 2.92
CA PHE A 68 -5.35 0.24 1.85
C PHE A 68 -4.69 0.11 0.47
N PHE A 69 -3.50 0.68 0.33
CA PHE A 69 -2.77 0.59 -0.93
C PHE A 69 -2.47 -0.86 -1.31
N ILE A 70 -1.99 -1.65 -0.34
CA ILE A 70 -1.61 -3.04 -0.60
C ILE A 70 -2.83 -3.85 -1.04
N VAL A 71 -3.96 -3.71 -0.34
CA VAL A 71 -5.16 -4.48 -0.67
C VAL A 71 -5.70 -4.05 -2.03
N GLN A 72 -5.72 -2.73 -2.31
CA GLN A 72 -6.15 -2.24 -3.62
C GLN A 72 -5.27 -2.78 -4.72
N TYR A 73 -3.96 -2.75 -4.51
CA TYR A 73 -3.01 -3.26 -5.48
C TYR A 73 -3.28 -4.73 -5.81
N GLU A 74 -3.40 -5.54 -4.76
CA GLU A 74 -3.56 -6.98 -4.94
C GLU A 74 -4.92 -7.32 -5.51
N PHE A 75 -5.93 -6.53 -5.16
CA PHE A 75 -7.28 -6.78 -5.65
C PHE A 75 -7.41 -6.40 -7.13
N ILE A 76 -6.91 -5.24 -7.50
CA ILE A 76 -7.12 -4.74 -8.86
C ILE A 76 -6.22 -5.45 -9.86
N PHE A 77 -4.96 -5.71 -9.49
CA PHE A 77 -4.02 -6.34 -10.39
C PHE A 77 -3.97 -7.86 -10.27
N ASN A 78 -4.61 -8.41 -9.23
CA ASN A 78 -4.66 -9.85 -8.97
C ASN A 78 -3.27 -10.48 -8.83
N ILE A 79 -2.33 -9.74 -8.27
CA ILE A 79 -0.99 -10.22 -7.97
C ILE A 79 -0.58 -9.68 -6.61
N LYS A 80 0.40 -10.35 -6.01
CA LYS A 80 0.88 -9.94 -4.70
C LYS A 80 1.75 -8.70 -4.79
N CYS A 81 1.60 -7.81 -3.82
CA CYS A 81 2.41 -6.61 -3.71
C CYS A 81 3.71 -6.97 -2.99
N ILE A 82 4.70 -7.42 -3.75
CA ILE A 82 5.91 -7.98 -3.18
C ILE A 82 7.02 -6.98 -2.92
N ASP A 83 7.02 -5.86 -3.62
CA ASP A 83 8.10 -4.88 -3.51
C ASP A 83 7.76 -3.76 -2.54
N TYR A 84 6.91 -4.06 -1.57
CA TYR A 84 6.49 -3.05 -0.62
C TYR A 84 7.60 -2.71 0.38
N ASN A 85 7.87 -1.42 0.54
CA ASN A 85 8.81 -0.89 1.52
C ASN A 85 8.13 0.24 2.28
N TRP A 86 7.98 0.07 3.59
CA TRP A 86 7.25 1.04 4.41
C TRP A 86 7.83 2.45 4.35
N PHE A 87 9.15 2.56 4.45
CA PHE A 87 9.77 3.89 4.46
C PHE A 87 9.59 4.58 3.12
N ASN A 88 9.75 3.85 2.04
CA ASN A 88 9.54 4.39 0.71
C ASN A 88 8.08 4.80 0.52
N PHE A 89 7.15 3.97 0.96
CA PHE A 89 5.73 4.28 0.85
C PHE A 89 5.39 5.53 1.64
N SER A 90 5.77 5.56 2.91
CA SER A 90 5.42 6.66 3.81
C SER A 90 5.98 7.99 3.30
N SER A 91 7.24 7.98 2.91
CA SER A 91 7.89 9.18 2.38
C SER A 91 7.20 9.67 1.11
N THR A 92 6.90 8.75 0.20
CA THR A 92 6.26 9.10 -1.06
C THR A 92 4.87 9.67 -0.82
N MET A 93 4.09 9.05 0.06
CA MET A 93 2.74 9.51 0.32
C MET A 93 2.70 10.88 0.98
N LYS A 94 3.67 11.16 1.85
CA LYS A 94 3.78 12.50 2.41
C LYS A 94 4.04 13.54 1.33
N ASN A 95 4.90 13.19 0.37
CA ASN A 95 5.18 14.09 -0.74
C ASN A 95 3.96 14.26 -1.63
N VAL A 96 3.20 13.20 -1.86
CA VAL A 96 1.96 13.28 -2.63
C VAL A 96 0.97 14.24 -1.97
N ARG A 97 0.79 14.12 -0.65
CA ARG A 97 -0.11 15.00 0.07
C ARG A 97 0.31 16.46 -0.07
N THR A 98 1.61 16.71 0.06
CA THR A 98 2.13 18.07 -0.06
C THR A 98 1.95 18.59 -1.47
N TYR A 99 2.30 17.79 -2.45
CA TYR A 99 2.26 18.22 -3.85
C TYR A 99 0.82 18.50 -4.31
N LEU A 100 -0.10 17.63 -3.95
CA LEU A 100 -1.49 17.76 -4.38
C LEU A 100 -2.35 18.55 -3.39
N ASN A 101 -1.75 19.00 -2.29
CA ASN A 101 -2.47 19.77 -1.27
C ASN A 101 -3.64 18.98 -0.68
N ILE A 102 -3.41 17.71 -0.41
CA ILE A 102 -4.39 16.81 0.19
C ILE A 102 -4.33 16.99 1.72
N GLU A 103 -5.48 17.24 2.34
CA GLU A 103 -5.50 17.66 3.73
C GLU A 103 -5.61 16.52 4.72
N SER A 104 -6.08 15.36 4.31
CA SER A 104 -6.25 14.24 5.24
C SER A 104 -5.80 12.93 4.61
N ASN A 105 -5.52 11.95 5.47
CA ASN A 105 -5.18 10.62 4.97
C ASN A 105 -6.38 9.94 4.33
N LEU A 106 -7.59 10.27 4.76
CA LEU A 106 -8.78 9.72 4.11
C LEU A 106 -8.89 10.21 2.68
N GLU A 107 -8.65 11.50 2.46
CA GLU A 107 -8.64 12.04 1.10
C GLU A 107 -7.52 11.43 0.28
N LEU A 108 -6.38 11.15 0.91
CA LEU A 108 -5.30 10.45 0.23
C LEU A 108 -5.76 9.08 -0.24
N CYS A 109 -6.48 8.36 0.61
CA CYS A 109 -7.01 7.05 0.21
C CYS A 109 -8.00 7.17 -0.94
N ARG A 110 -8.83 8.22 -0.94
CA ARG A 110 -9.73 8.46 -2.06
C ARG A 110 -8.95 8.70 -3.35
N PHE A 111 -7.91 9.50 -3.26
CA PHE A 111 -7.04 9.74 -4.41
C PHE A 111 -6.39 8.46 -4.90
N LEU A 112 -5.92 7.62 -3.97
CA LEU A 112 -5.30 6.35 -4.35
C LEU A 112 -6.31 5.43 -5.04
N ALA A 113 -7.52 5.34 -4.50
CA ALA A 113 -8.55 4.50 -5.11
C ALA A 113 -8.86 4.96 -6.52
N GLU A 114 -9.01 6.25 -6.71
CA GLU A 114 -9.28 6.81 -8.05
C GLU A 114 -8.10 6.60 -8.98
N SER A 115 -6.87 6.69 -8.44
CA SER A 115 -5.67 6.49 -9.25
C SER A 115 -5.60 5.07 -9.80
N PHE A 116 -5.94 4.08 -8.98
CA PHE A 116 -5.94 2.70 -9.45
C PHE A 116 -6.94 2.51 -10.59
N VAL A 117 -8.10 3.15 -10.48
CA VAL A 117 -9.11 3.04 -11.54
C VAL A 117 -8.67 3.76 -12.80
N LYS A 118 -8.05 4.91 -12.67
CA LYS A 118 -7.66 5.74 -13.83
C LYS A 118 -6.37 5.29 -14.48
N TYR A 119 -5.57 4.49 -13.81
CA TYR A 119 -4.19 4.27 -14.22
C TYR A 119 -4.07 3.70 -15.62
N GLU A 120 -4.93 2.77 -16.00
CA GLU A 120 -4.82 2.15 -17.32
C GLU A 120 -4.96 3.20 -18.43
N ASN A 121 -5.92 4.10 -18.29
CA ASN A 121 -6.10 5.16 -19.28
C ASN A 121 -4.94 6.16 -19.25
N VAL A 122 -4.47 6.52 -18.07
CA VAL A 122 -3.35 7.44 -17.93
C VAL A 122 -2.10 6.82 -18.54
N ARG A 123 -1.86 5.55 -18.26
CA ARG A 123 -0.71 4.83 -18.77
C ARG A 123 -0.68 4.85 -20.30
N LYS A 124 -1.82 4.59 -20.90
CA LYS A 124 -1.91 4.58 -22.36
C LYS A 124 -1.71 5.97 -22.94
N ARG A 125 -2.32 6.98 -22.33
CA ARG A 125 -2.21 8.33 -22.84
C ARG A 125 -0.79 8.88 -22.73
N LEU A 126 -0.09 8.54 -21.65
CA LEU A 126 1.26 9.01 -21.42
C LEU A 126 2.31 8.05 -21.99
N ASN A 127 1.88 6.95 -22.55
CA ASN A 127 2.76 5.94 -23.14
C ASN A 127 3.76 5.39 -22.14
N LEU A 128 3.25 5.05 -20.94
CA LEU A 128 4.07 4.48 -19.89
C LEU A 128 4.21 2.97 -20.10
N SER A 129 5.42 2.47 -19.87
CA SER A 129 5.69 1.04 -20.03
C SER A 129 5.27 0.22 -18.83
N GLU A 130 5.16 0.83 -17.66
CA GLU A 130 4.80 0.12 -16.44
C GLU A 130 3.34 -0.30 -16.49
N ARG A 131 3.11 -1.61 -16.45
CA ARG A 131 1.74 -2.14 -16.49
C ARG A 131 0.96 -1.87 -15.22
N PHE A 132 1.65 -1.84 -14.09
CA PHE A 132 1.01 -1.74 -12.79
C PHE A 132 1.44 -0.46 -12.11
N ILE A 133 0.47 0.18 -11.47
CA ILE A 133 0.76 1.33 -10.63
C ILE A 133 1.57 0.84 -9.42
N THR A 134 2.61 1.57 -9.06
CA THR A 134 3.46 1.21 -7.92
C THR A 134 3.70 2.46 -7.08
N VAL A 135 4.39 2.29 -5.95
CA VAL A 135 4.76 3.45 -5.15
C VAL A 135 5.59 4.42 -5.97
N SER A 136 6.48 3.89 -6.81
CA SER A 136 7.33 4.73 -7.65
C SER A 136 6.53 5.57 -8.65
N THR A 137 5.37 5.11 -9.06
CA THR A 137 4.50 5.87 -9.95
C THR A 137 4.16 7.23 -9.34
N PHE A 138 3.96 7.27 -8.03
CA PHE A 138 3.54 8.49 -7.33
C PHE A 138 4.69 9.44 -7.04
N LYS A 139 5.91 9.09 -7.44
CA LYS A 139 7.06 9.99 -7.27
C LYS A 139 7.21 10.98 -8.41
N ARG A 140 6.46 10.79 -9.50
CA ARG A 140 6.58 11.63 -10.69
C ARG A 140 5.46 12.65 -10.70
N ALA A 141 5.82 13.93 -10.58
CA ALA A 141 4.84 14.99 -10.46
C ALA A 141 3.90 15.04 -11.67
N TRP A 142 4.43 14.81 -12.87
CA TRP A 142 3.61 14.88 -14.07
C TRP A 142 2.58 13.74 -14.13
N ILE A 143 2.89 12.58 -13.52
CA ILE A 143 1.91 11.51 -13.42
C ILE A 143 0.85 11.87 -12.38
N LEU A 144 1.28 12.47 -11.26
CA LEU A 144 0.33 12.90 -10.23
C LEU A 144 -0.68 13.89 -10.78
N ASP A 145 -0.23 14.82 -11.60
CA ASP A 145 -1.14 15.79 -12.22
C ASP A 145 -2.17 15.08 -13.08
N GLU A 146 -1.75 14.09 -13.85
CA GLU A 146 -2.67 13.32 -14.68
C GLU A 146 -3.66 12.52 -13.86
N LEU A 147 -3.17 11.87 -12.80
CA LEU A 147 -4.03 11.07 -11.95
C LEU A 147 -5.04 11.92 -11.21
N GLU A 148 -4.64 13.12 -10.84
CA GLU A 148 -5.53 14.04 -10.13
C GLU A 148 -6.47 14.77 -11.09
N GLY A 149 -6.15 14.76 -12.38
CA GLY A 149 -6.96 15.39 -13.39
C GLY A 149 -6.60 16.82 -13.70
N LYS A 150 -5.59 17.37 -13.04
CA LYS A 150 -5.19 18.76 -13.27
C LYS A 150 -4.67 18.98 -14.68
N MET A 151 -3.81 18.07 -15.14
CA MET A 151 -3.28 18.20 -16.50
C MET A 151 -4.37 18.05 -17.53
N GLY A 152 -5.27 17.07 -17.31
CA GLY A 152 -6.41 16.91 -18.21
C GLY A 152 -7.23 18.17 -18.29
N SER A 153 -7.52 18.78 -17.14
CA SER A 153 -8.29 20.01 -17.10
C SER A 153 -7.58 21.15 -17.82
N LYS A 154 -6.26 21.25 -17.61
CA LYS A 154 -5.49 22.28 -18.27
C LYS A 154 -5.52 22.15 -19.79
N PHE A 155 -5.37 20.94 -20.25
CA PHE A 155 -5.26 20.71 -21.69
C PHE A 155 -6.60 20.64 -22.39
N GLU A 156 -7.67 20.43 -21.65
CA GLU A 156 -9.00 20.47 -22.25
C GLU A 156 -9.28 21.81 -22.90
N GLY A 157 -8.72 22.87 -22.36
CA GLY A 157 -8.89 24.19 -22.94
C GLY A 157 -8.14 24.39 -24.24
N PHE A 158 -7.25 23.49 -24.57
CA PHE A 158 -6.44 23.60 -25.79
C PHE A 158 -6.86 22.64 -26.89
N TYR A 159 -7.71 21.71 -26.55
CA TYR A 159 -8.22 20.76 -27.51
C TYR A 159 -9.56 21.25 -28.05
#